data_b55b7719badb36e06aa82e893fc71c1b
#
_entry.id   b55b7719badb36e06aa82e893fc71c1b
#
_cell.length_a   1.000
_cell.length_b   1.000
_cell.length_c   1.000
_cell.angle_alpha   90.00
_cell.angle_beta   90.00
_cell.angle_gamma   90.00
#
_symmetry.space_group_name_H-M   'P 1'
#
loop_
_entity.id
_entity.type
_entity.pdbx_description
1 polymer ?
#
loop_
_entity_poly.entity_id
_entity_poly.type
_entity_poly.pdbx_seq_one_letter_code
_entity_poly.pdbx_strand_id
1 'polypeptide(L)'
;YEDVKNEFIRRGCYFLSEEETEALRNVIIINGSLNARIVGQTAHTIASLAGIDVPKTTKILIGEVESVDLSEEFAHEKLSPVLAMYKVSSLSEAFEKAERLVKDGGFGHTSSIYINDRTETATLLEFAERMKTCRILVNTPSSFGGIGDVYNFNLAPSLTLGCGSWGGNSVSENV
;
A
#
# COMPACT_ATOMS: atom_id res chain seq x y z
N TYR A 1 -16.87 -2.15 4.52
CA TYR A 1 -16.14 -2.40 3.26
C TYR A 1 -16.74 -1.59 2.10
N GLU A 2 -18.02 -1.78 1.81
CA GLU A 2 -18.68 -1.12 0.67
C GLU A 2 -18.63 0.41 0.75
N ASP A 3 -18.81 0.99 1.93
CA ASP A 3 -18.73 2.45 2.13
C ASP A 3 -17.33 2.99 1.76
N VAL A 4 -16.28 2.27 2.14
CA VAL A 4 -14.89 2.62 1.80
C VAL A 4 -14.66 2.51 0.29
N LYS A 5 -15.14 1.42 -0.33
CA LYS A 5 -15.04 1.21 -1.78
C LYS A 5 -15.74 2.34 -2.55
N ASN A 6 -16.96 2.68 -2.17
CA ASN A 6 -17.72 3.77 -2.77
C ASN A 6 -17.01 5.12 -2.64
N GLU A 7 -16.41 5.40 -1.48
CA GLU A 7 -15.64 6.64 -1.28
C GLU A 7 -14.37 6.68 -2.15
N PHE A 8 -13.68 5.57 -2.34
CA PHE A 8 -12.55 5.47 -3.25
C PHE A 8 -12.96 5.74 -4.70
N ILE A 9 -14.07 5.15 -5.16
CA ILE A 9 -14.64 5.41 -6.50
C ILE A 9 -14.94 6.90 -6.67
N ARG A 10 -15.61 7.49 -5.69
CA ARG A 10 -15.95 8.92 -5.70
C ARG A 10 -14.71 9.82 -5.80
N ARG A 11 -13.57 9.37 -5.28
CA ARG A 11 -12.29 10.10 -5.30
C ARG A 11 -11.44 9.81 -6.54
N GLY A 12 -11.93 9.00 -7.47
CA GLY A 12 -11.27 8.72 -8.74
C GLY A 12 -10.44 7.43 -8.76
N CYS A 13 -10.69 6.52 -7.83
CA CYS A 13 -10.17 5.16 -7.96
C CYS A 13 -11.06 4.34 -8.90
N TYR A 14 -10.44 3.45 -9.65
CA TYR A 14 -11.10 2.49 -10.50
C TYR A 14 -10.89 1.08 -9.95
N PHE A 15 -11.98 0.38 -9.65
CA PHE A 15 -11.93 -1.01 -9.23
C PHE A 15 -12.01 -1.89 -10.46
N LEU A 16 -11.00 -2.71 -10.62
CA LEU A 16 -10.86 -3.63 -11.75
C LEU A 16 -11.88 -4.76 -11.65
N SER A 17 -12.41 -5.20 -12.79
CA SER A 17 -13.12 -6.47 -12.89
C SER A 17 -12.15 -7.64 -12.70
N GLU A 18 -12.66 -8.87 -12.63
CA GLU A 18 -11.82 -10.07 -12.54
C GLU A 18 -10.94 -10.22 -13.78
N GLU A 19 -11.49 -10.02 -14.97
CA GLU A 19 -10.76 -10.08 -16.24
C GLU A 19 -9.71 -8.96 -16.35
N GLU A 20 -10.05 -7.76 -15.92
CA GLU A 20 -9.13 -6.62 -15.91
C GLU A 20 -7.99 -6.83 -14.89
N THR A 21 -8.30 -7.42 -13.73
CA THR A 21 -7.30 -7.78 -12.72
C THR A 21 -6.31 -8.79 -13.30
N GLU A 22 -6.78 -9.81 -13.99
CA GLU A 22 -5.92 -10.79 -14.66
C GLU A 22 -5.07 -10.15 -15.77
N ALA A 23 -5.66 -9.30 -16.58
CA ALA A 23 -4.92 -8.58 -17.61
C ALA A 23 -3.81 -7.70 -17.00
N LEU A 24 -4.08 -7.06 -15.86
CA LEU A 24 -3.11 -6.19 -15.20
C LEU A 24 -1.98 -6.97 -14.51
N ARG A 25 -2.22 -8.20 -13.98
CA ARG A 25 -1.15 -9.07 -13.45
C ARG A 25 -0.03 -9.26 -14.46
N ASN A 26 -0.38 -9.52 -15.72
CA ASN A 26 0.58 -9.70 -16.81
C ASN A 26 1.41 -8.43 -17.14
N VAL A 27 1.03 -7.29 -16.60
CA VAL A 27 1.72 -6.01 -16.79
C VAL A 27 2.56 -5.62 -15.56
N ILE A 28 2.17 -6.05 -14.36
CA ILE A 28 2.88 -5.69 -13.12
C ILE A 28 4.26 -6.38 -13.06
N ILE A 29 4.30 -7.68 -13.22
CA ILE A 29 5.53 -8.47 -13.15
C ILE A 29 5.83 -9.07 -14.52
N ILE A 30 7.04 -8.85 -15.02
CA ILE A 30 7.52 -9.41 -16.29
C ILE A 30 8.83 -10.15 -16.02
N ASN A 31 8.88 -11.42 -16.39
CA ASN A 31 10.06 -12.27 -16.18
C ASN A 31 10.55 -12.29 -14.72
N GLY A 32 9.61 -12.31 -13.78
CA GLY A 32 9.89 -12.37 -12.33
C GLY A 32 10.36 -11.04 -11.71
N SER A 33 10.28 -9.94 -12.43
CA SER A 33 10.68 -8.61 -11.95
C SER A 33 9.61 -7.57 -12.20
N LEU A 34 9.60 -6.53 -11.38
CA LEU A 34 8.71 -5.38 -11.58
C LEU A 34 8.92 -4.79 -12.98
N ASN A 35 7.83 -4.60 -13.71
CA ASN A 35 7.87 -3.97 -15.02
C ASN A 35 8.27 -2.51 -14.92
N ALA A 36 9.47 -2.17 -15.37
CA ALA A 36 9.97 -0.80 -15.36
C ALA A 36 9.08 0.21 -16.12
N ARG A 37 8.26 -0.28 -17.06
CA ARG A 37 7.37 0.59 -17.87
C ARG A 37 6.20 1.15 -17.08
N ILE A 38 5.85 0.59 -15.92
CA ILE A 38 4.76 1.10 -15.07
C ILE A 38 5.25 2.04 -13.97
N VAL A 39 6.54 2.02 -13.66
CA VAL A 39 7.12 2.83 -12.58
C VAL A 39 6.91 4.32 -12.85
N GLY A 40 6.28 5.00 -11.91
CA GLY A 40 6.00 6.45 -12.00
C GLY A 40 4.98 6.85 -13.07
N GLN A 41 4.30 5.89 -13.71
CA GLN A 41 3.29 6.17 -14.72
C GLN A 41 1.92 6.49 -14.09
N THR A 42 1.06 7.10 -14.91
CA THR A 42 -0.34 7.34 -14.50
C THR A 42 -1.16 6.05 -14.54
N ALA A 43 -2.23 5.98 -13.75
CA ALA A 43 -3.16 4.86 -13.77
C ALA A 43 -3.72 4.58 -15.18
N HIS A 44 -4.06 5.62 -15.92
CA HIS A 44 -4.55 5.51 -17.31
C HIS A 44 -3.50 4.90 -18.25
N THR A 45 -2.22 5.32 -18.15
CA THR A 45 -1.14 4.74 -18.97
C THR A 45 -0.97 3.25 -18.65
N ILE A 46 -1.00 2.87 -17.38
CA ILE A 46 -0.85 1.48 -16.94
C ILE A 46 -2.02 0.63 -17.41
N ALA A 47 -3.25 1.12 -17.27
CA ALA A 47 -4.45 0.45 -17.78
C ALA A 47 -4.35 0.21 -19.30
N SER A 48 -3.91 1.22 -20.06
CA SER A 48 -3.72 1.09 -21.51
C SER A 48 -2.68 0.03 -21.87
N LEU A 49 -1.62 -0.15 -21.08
CA LEU A 49 -0.63 -1.21 -21.28
C LEU A 49 -1.22 -2.61 -21.10
N ALA A 50 -2.23 -2.73 -20.23
CA ALA A 50 -2.98 -3.96 -20.01
C ALA A 50 -4.17 -4.14 -20.96
N GLY A 51 -4.42 -3.19 -21.87
CA GLY A 51 -5.59 -3.21 -22.75
C GLY A 51 -6.90 -2.87 -22.07
N ILE A 52 -6.85 -2.21 -20.92
CA ILE A 52 -8.01 -1.83 -20.11
C ILE A 52 -8.36 -0.37 -20.43
N ASP A 53 -9.64 -0.13 -20.72
CA ASP A 53 -10.15 1.23 -20.98
C ASP A 53 -10.70 1.84 -19.68
N VAL A 54 -10.04 2.89 -19.20
CA VAL A 54 -10.45 3.62 -18.00
C VAL A 54 -10.54 5.13 -18.29
N PRO A 55 -11.36 5.87 -17.57
CA PRO A 55 -11.39 7.33 -17.68
C PRO A 55 -10.00 7.95 -17.49
N LYS A 56 -9.66 8.94 -18.30
CA LYS A 56 -8.38 9.68 -18.18
C LYS A 56 -8.19 10.34 -16.81
N THR A 57 -9.27 10.57 -16.09
CA THR A 57 -9.30 11.12 -14.74
C THR A 57 -9.03 10.10 -13.65
N THR A 58 -8.89 8.81 -14.01
CA THR A 58 -8.57 7.74 -13.06
C THR A 58 -7.23 8.00 -12.40
N LYS A 59 -7.24 8.01 -11.07
CA LYS A 59 -6.05 8.29 -10.26
C LYS A 59 -5.33 7.03 -9.82
N ILE A 60 -6.08 5.98 -9.49
CA ILE A 60 -5.57 4.73 -8.91
C ILE A 60 -6.37 3.56 -9.49
N LEU A 61 -5.70 2.48 -9.86
CA LEU A 61 -6.29 1.18 -10.18
C LEU A 61 -6.26 0.31 -8.93
N ILE A 62 -7.38 -0.33 -8.60
CA ILE A 62 -7.47 -1.20 -7.43
C ILE A 62 -7.92 -2.59 -7.88
N GLY A 63 -7.08 -3.60 -7.61
CA GLY A 63 -7.44 -5.00 -7.72
C GLY A 63 -7.91 -5.55 -6.37
N GLU A 64 -9.12 -6.13 -6.34
CA GLU A 64 -9.60 -6.89 -5.18
C GLU A 64 -9.00 -8.30 -5.29
N VAL A 65 -8.07 -8.62 -4.40
CA VAL A 65 -7.32 -9.88 -4.42
C VAL A 65 -7.33 -10.54 -3.04
N GLU A 66 -7.10 -11.84 -3.00
CA GLU A 66 -7.19 -12.63 -1.75
C GLU A 66 -5.82 -13.02 -1.22
N SER A 67 -4.91 -13.41 -2.11
CA SER A 67 -3.59 -13.89 -1.73
C SER A 67 -2.63 -12.73 -1.43
N VAL A 68 -1.82 -12.91 -0.41
CA VAL A 68 -0.71 -12.03 -0.03
C VAL A 68 0.66 -12.65 -0.34
N ASP A 69 0.66 -13.84 -0.94
CA ASP A 69 1.90 -14.52 -1.31
C ASP A 69 2.56 -13.85 -2.53
N LEU A 70 3.88 -13.96 -2.65
CA LEU A 70 4.62 -13.38 -3.77
C LEU A 70 4.32 -14.02 -5.15
N SER A 71 3.49 -15.05 -5.20
CA SER A 71 2.90 -15.54 -6.44
C SER A 71 1.73 -14.69 -6.95
N GLU A 72 1.23 -13.76 -6.12
CA GLU A 72 0.23 -12.77 -6.51
C GLU A 72 0.93 -11.45 -6.86
N GLU A 73 0.86 -11.03 -8.10
CA GLU A 73 1.54 -9.84 -8.60
C GLU A 73 1.10 -8.56 -7.89
N PHE A 74 -0.15 -8.50 -7.46
CA PHE A 74 -0.66 -7.38 -6.67
C PHE A 74 -0.09 -7.29 -5.25
N ALA A 75 0.49 -8.38 -4.72
CA ALA A 75 1.14 -8.35 -3.41
C ALA A 75 2.53 -7.67 -3.42
N HIS A 76 3.12 -7.53 -4.61
CA HIS A 76 4.42 -6.85 -4.74
C HIS A 76 4.33 -5.33 -4.62
N GLU A 77 5.44 -4.69 -4.28
CA GLU A 77 5.61 -3.25 -4.47
C GLU A 77 5.59 -2.92 -5.97
N LYS A 78 4.83 -1.90 -6.35
CA LYS A 78 4.58 -1.59 -7.77
C LYS A 78 5.12 -0.25 -8.22
N LEU A 79 5.55 0.62 -7.29
CA LEU A 79 6.06 1.98 -7.56
C LEU A 79 5.17 2.77 -8.52
N SER A 80 3.87 2.56 -8.42
CA SER A 80 2.87 3.05 -9.37
C SER A 80 1.49 3.14 -8.71
N PRO A 81 0.52 3.86 -9.30
CA PRO A 81 -0.84 3.98 -8.75
C PRO A 81 -1.70 2.71 -9.00
N VAL A 82 -1.15 1.55 -8.68
CA VAL A 82 -1.82 0.25 -8.69
C VAL A 82 -1.79 -0.33 -7.28
N LEU A 83 -2.95 -0.58 -6.70
CA LEU A 83 -3.07 -1.07 -5.32
C LEU A 83 -3.79 -2.42 -5.29
N ALA A 84 -3.40 -3.25 -4.33
CA ALA A 84 -4.19 -4.39 -3.88
C ALA A 84 -5.19 -3.95 -2.81
N MET A 85 -6.38 -4.53 -2.83
CA MET A 85 -7.34 -4.39 -1.74
C MET A 85 -7.80 -5.77 -1.28
N TYR A 86 -7.67 -6.02 0.02
CA TYR A 86 -8.02 -7.29 0.64
C TYR A 86 -9.27 -7.12 1.49
N LYS A 87 -10.29 -7.93 1.22
CA LYS A 87 -11.46 -8.04 2.08
C LYS A 87 -11.23 -9.16 3.09
N VAL A 88 -11.42 -8.87 4.36
CA VAL A 88 -11.20 -9.81 5.46
C VAL A 88 -12.44 -9.93 6.32
N SER A 89 -12.53 -11.04 7.06
CA SER A 89 -13.66 -11.34 7.94
C SER A 89 -13.42 -10.92 9.40
N SER A 90 -12.14 -10.70 9.76
CA SER A 90 -11.77 -10.35 11.12
C SER A 90 -10.54 -9.44 11.16
N LEU A 91 -10.34 -8.79 12.28
CA LEU A 91 -9.16 -7.96 12.54
C LEU A 91 -7.89 -8.81 12.60
N SER A 92 -7.96 -10.00 13.18
CA SER A 92 -6.82 -10.94 13.23
C SER A 92 -6.34 -11.28 11.82
N GLU A 93 -7.26 -11.63 10.93
CA GLU A 93 -6.94 -11.90 9.52
C GLU A 93 -6.31 -10.67 8.83
N ALA A 94 -6.81 -9.47 9.13
CA ALA A 94 -6.23 -8.23 8.60
C ALA A 94 -4.76 -8.08 9.04
N PHE A 95 -4.48 -8.31 10.30
CA PHE A 95 -3.13 -8.22 10.84
C PHE A 95 -2.20 -9.29 10.26
N GLU A 96 -2.66 -10.53 10.15
CA GLU A 96 -1.89 -11.63 9.55
C GLU A 96 -1.49 -11.33 8.10
N LYS A 97 -2.45 -10.84 7.29
CA LYS A 97 -2.18 -10.42 5.91
C LYS A 97 -1.20 -9.25 5.86
N ALA A 98 -1.38 -8.24 6.70
CA ALA A 98 -0.50 -7.08 6.76
C ALA A 98 0.92 -7.45 7.19
N GLU A 99 1.09 -8.29 8.21
CA GLU A 99 2.40 -8.81 8.63
C GLU A 99 3.10 -9.58 7.51
N ARG A 100 2.35 -10.40 6.78
CA ARG A 100 2.90 -11.16 5.67
C ARG A 100 3.39 -10.24 4.56
N LEU A 101 2.59 -9.25 4.16
CA LEU A 101 2.98 -8.24 3.16
C LEU A 101 4.22 -7.44 3.59
N VAL A 102 4.29 -7.03 4.86
CA VAL A 102 5.46 -6.32 5.40
C VAL A 102 6.70 -7.22 5.39
N LYS A 103 6.55 -8.48 5.76
CA LYS A 103 7.67 -9.44 5.78
C LYS A 103 8.22 -9.72 4.37
N ASP A 104 7.34 -9.95 3.42
CA ASP A 104 7.71 -10.35 2.07
C ASP A 104 8.16 -9.15 1.22
N GLY A 105 7.58 -7.95 1.46
CA GLY A 105 8.01 -6.70 0.85
C GLY A 105 9.29 -6.09 1.46
N GLY A 106 9.75 -6.67 2.57
CA GLY A 106 10.89 -6.19 3.35
C GLY A 106 10.46 -5.30 4.53
N PHE A 107 11.07 -5.57 5.69
CA PHE A 107 10.82 -4.78 6.89
C PHE A 107 11.25 -3.32 6.70
N GLY A 108 10.51 -2.41 7.32
CA GLY A 108 10.73 -0.98 7.20
C GLY A 108 9.47 -0.26 6.74
N HIS A 109 9.59 0.75 5.91
CA HIS A 109 8.47 1.52 5.38
C HIS A 109 7.50 2.10 6.44
N THR A 110 6.23 2.21 6.09
CA THR A 110 5.19 2.87 6.89
C THR A 110 3.95 2.01 6.90
N SER A 111 3.36 1.85 8.07
CA SER A 111 2.04 1.24 8.26
C SER A 111 1.06 2.27 8.79
N SER A 112 -0.19 2.19 8.34
CA SER A 112 -1.28 3.05 8.83
C SER A 112 -2.44 2.20 9.30
N ILE A 113 -3.06 2.60 10.41
CA ILE A 113 -4.31 2.04 10.88
C ILE A 113 -5.35 3.15 11.01
N TYR A 114 -6.57 2.89 10.56
CA TYR A 114 -7.72 3.76 10.74
C TYR A 114 -8.67 3.13 11.75
N ILE A 115 -8.81 3.77 12.90
CA ILE A 115 -9.43 3.18 14.09
C ILE A 115 -9.99 4.28 14.99
N ASN A 116 -10.92 3.94 15.87
CA ASN A 116 -11.29 4.84 16.96
C ASN A 116 -10.21 4.75 18.06
N ASP A 117 -9.21 5.60 17.97
CA ASP A 117 -8.03 5.61 18.85
C ASP A 117 -8.35 5.88 20.32
N ARG A 118 -9.55 6.40 20.64
CA ARG A 118 -10.01 6.66 22.01
C ARG A 118 -10.58 5.42 22.69
N THR A 119 -11.18 4.51 21.93
CA THR A 119 -11.89 3.34 22.45
C THR A 119 -11.19 2.01 22.15
N GLU A 120 -10.29 1.98 21.17
CA GLU A 120 -9.66 0.77 20.66
C GLU A 120 -8.14 0.75 20.88
N THR A 121 -7.71 1.28 22.03
CA THR A 121 -6.28 1.39 22.40
C THR A 121 -5.57 0.03 22.38
N ALA A 122 -6.23 -1.05 22.82
CA ALA A 122 -5.64 -2.39 22.79
C ALA A 122 -5.32 -2.86 21.37
N THR A 123 -6.24 -2.63 20.43
CA THR A 123 -6.04 -2.92 19.01
C THR A 123 -4.90 -2.11 18.42
N LEU A 124 -4.79 -0.84 18.79
CA LEU A 124 -3.71 0.02 18.35
C LEU A 124 -2.35 -0.48 18.86
N LEU A 125 -2.26 -0.89 20.11
CA LEU A 125 -1.02 -1.44 20.68
C LEU A 125 -0.64 -2.75 19.98
N GLU A 126 -1.59 -3.67 19.79
CA GLU A 126 -1.36 -4.91 19.06
C GLU A 126 -0.84 -4.63 17.64
N PHE A 127 -1.47 -3.69 16.92
CA PHE A 127 -1.00 -3.29 15.60
C PHE A 127 0.43 -2.77 15.63
N ALA A 128 0.76 -1.91 16.59
CA ALA A 128 2.09 -1.34 16.72
C ALA A 128 3.17 -2.39 17.05
N GLU A 129 2.83 -3.40 17.83
CA GLU A 129 3.74 -4.50 18.18
C GLU A 129 3.99 -5.46 16.99
N ARG A 130 2.95 -5.69 16.18
CA ARG A 130 2.99 -6.65 15.07
C ARG A 130 3.64 -6.06 13.81
N MET A 131 3.40 -4.80 13.51
CA MET A 131 3.91 -4.18 12.26
C MET A 131 5.40 -3.84 12.39
N LYS A 132 6.23 -4.55 11.62
CA LYS A 132 7.69 -4.33 11.54
C LYS A 132 8.01 -3.22 10.54
N THR A 133 7.46 -2.03 10.81
CA THR A 133 7.66 -0.82 10.01
C THR A 133 8.28 0.29 10.84
N CYS A 134 9.05 1.17 10.20
CA CYS A 134 9.74 2.27 10.88
C CYS A 134 8.77 3.35 11.36
N ARG A 135 7.60 3.45 10.71
CA ARG A 135 6.59 4.46 11.00
C ARG A 135 5.24 3.79 11.13
N ILE A 136 4.56 4.08 12.23
CA ILE A 136 3.20 3.63 12.48
C ILE A 136 2.33 4.86 12.62
N LEU A 137 1.32 4.96 11.78
CA LEU A 137 0.42 6.10 11.71
C LEU A 137 -0.99 5.71 12.12
N VAL A 138 -1.65 6.59 12.81
CA VAL A 138 -3.04 6.44 13.23
C VAL A 138 -3.88 7.48 12.53
N ASN A 139 -4.94 7.04 11.85
CA ASN A 139 -5.89 7.91 11.14
C ASN A 139 -5.21 8.92 10.18
N THR A 140 -4.05 8.55 9.65
CA THR A 140 -3.22 9.39 8.79
C THR A 140 -2.73 8.59 7.58
N PRO A 141 -2.76 9.16 6.37
CA PRO A 141 -2.25 8.50 5.17
C PRO A 141 -0.75 8.16 5.27
N SER A 142 -0.37 6.96 4.84
CA SER A 142 1.04 6.51 4.84
C SER A 142 1.98 7.44 4.07
N SER A 143 1.49 8.08 3.01
CA SER A 143 2.27 9.03 2.22
C SER A 143 2.77 10.23 3.03
N PHE A 144 2.00 10.72 3.99
CA PHE A 144 2.43 11.83 4.86
C PHE A 144 3.49 11.39 5.86
N GLY A 145 3.30 10.21 6.47
CA GLY A 145 4.30 9.65 7.36
C GLY A 145 5.59 9.28 6.63
N GLY A 146 5.47 8.83 5.39
CA GLY A 146 6.63 8.48 4.56
C GLY A 146 7.63 9.61 4.39
N ILE A 147 7.16 10.83 4.19
CA ILE A 147 8.03 12.02 4.03
C ILE A 147 8.40 12.68 5.37
N GLY A 148 7.81 12.26 6.49
CA GLY A 148 8.08 12.82 7.81
C GLY A 148 7.33 14.12 8.14
N ASP A 149 6.47 14.59 7.26
CA ASP A 149 5.80 15.90 7.37
C ASP A 149 4.77 15.97 8.53
N VAL A 150 4.28 14.79 8.98
CA VAL A 150 3.31 14.72 10.08
C VAL A 150 3.93 14.62 11.47
N TYR A 151 5.24 14.50 11.56
CA TYR A 151 5.91 14.36 12.84
C TYR A 151 6.30 15.73 13.41
N ASN A 152 6.08 15.87 14.70
CA ASN A 152 6.43 17.08 15.44
C ASN A 152 7.95 17.11 15.79
N PHE A 153 8.78 16.81 14.83
CA PHE A 153 10.23 16.83 14.93
C PHE A 153 10.81 18.01 14.13
N ASN A 154 11.92 18.50 14.58
CA ASN A 154 12.64 19.56 13.88
C ASN A 154 13.56 18.98 12.77
N LEU A 155 12.99 18.07 11.97
CA LEU A 155 13.67 17.35 10.89
C LEU A 155 13.14 17.79 9.54
N ALA A 156 14.01 17.92 8.56
CA ALA A 156 13.60 18.16 7.20
C ALA A 156 12.87 16.91 6.63
N PRO A 157 11.74 17.08 5.93
CA PRO A 157 11.09 15.98 5.24
C PRO A 157 12.03 15.27 4.26
N SER A 158 11.95 13.95 4.18
CA SER A 158 12.74 13.14 3.26
C SER A 158 11.83 12.30 2.37
N LEU A 159 12.15 12.26 1.08
CA LEU A 159 11.48 11.36 0.14
C LEU A 159 12.09 9.95 0.10
N THR A 160 13.17 9.73 0.84
CA THR A 160 13.83 8.43 0.91
C THR A 160 13.13 7.55 1.93
N LEU A 161 12.50 6.46 1.45
CA LEU A 161 11.93 5.40 2.27
C LEU A 161 12.83 4.18 2.21
N GLY A 162 13.27 3.68 3.37
CA GLY A 162 14.08 2.47 3.42
C GLY A 162 13.22 1.23 3.49
N CYS A 163 13.19 0.45 2.42
CA CYS A 163 12.74 -0.94 2.46
C CYS A 163 13.83 -1.78 3.14
N GLY A 164 13.44 -2.72 4.00
CA GLY A 164 14.39 -3.54 4.76
C GLY A 164 15.17 -2.79 5.86
N SER A 165 14.78 -1.56 6.17
CA SER A 165 15.45 -0.70 7.14
C SER A 165 14.84 -0.76 8.55
N TRP A 166 13.94 -1.69 8.83
CA TRP A 166 13.40 -1.85 10.17
C TRP A 166 14.53 -2.16 11.16
N GLY A 167 14.69 -1.31 12.17
CA GLY A 167 15.81 -1.40 13.11
C GLY A 167 17.15 -0.85 12.61
N GLY A 168 17.24 -0.57 11.30
CA GLY A 168 18.30 0.23 10.71
C GLY A 168 17.72 1.61 10.37
N ASN A 169 18.41 2.66 10.64
CA ASN A 169 17.74 3.92 10.79
C ASN A 169 18.27 4.98 9.84
N SER A 170 17.67 5.08 8.67
CA SER A 170 17.93 6.21 7.77
C SER A 170 17.41 7.55 8.35
N VAL A 171 16.54 7.53 9.36
CA VAL A 171 16.02 8.72 10.00
C VAL A 171 16.90 9.16 11.16
N SER A 172 17.50 8.24 11.91
CA SER A 172 18.39 8.57 13.03
C SER A 172 19.77 9.01 12.60
N GLU A 173 20.20 8.69 11.39
CA GLU A 173 21.48 9.16 10.85
C GLU A 173 21.43 10.63 10.38
N ASN A 174 20.22 11.18 10.30
CA ASN A 174 19.97 12.59 9.94
C ASN A 174 19.55 13.47 11.11
N VAL A 175 19.69 12.98 12.34
CA VAL A 175 19.38 13.72 13.58
C VAL A 175 20.65 14.29 14.18
#